data_3c6eea690fd227f8c19388a5fdd3d769
#
_entry.id   3c6eea690fd227f8c19388a5fdd3d769
#
_cell.length_a   1.000
_cell.length_b   1.000
_cell.length_c   1.000
_cell.angle_alpha   90.00
_cell.angle_beta   90.00
_cell.angle_gamma   90.00
#
_symmetry.space_group_name_H-M   'P 1'
#
loop_
_entity.id
_entity.type
_entity.pdbx_description
1 polymer ?
#
loop_
_entity_poly.entity_id
_entity_poly.type
_entity_poly.pdbx_seq_one_letter_code
_entity_poly.pdbx_strand_id
1 'polypeptide(L)'
;MQSRRRFLRNMSASAMALPFLPLYSKASIKNMHMPQGKTLRVAIMGLGGYGTRVADAMKDCKRAKLVGVISGTPSKITAWQSKYDIPAKNCYNYDNFDNIKDNPDIDAVYVITPNGLHKDHAIRVAKAGKHVISEKPMAVNAKEGQEMVDACKKANVKLLVGYRMHFEPKTLEIIRQRNAGDFGKVLFFQGLSGFIIGDPTQWRLNKKLAGGGSMMDIGIYSINGSRYMIGDDPIWVTAQETKTNPEKFKEGVDETIQFQLGFPGGAVASCLSTYSLNNLDRFFLNGTNGYAELYPATGYGPIEGQTSKGPLNFPHVTHQTVQMDEMAALLFDGKQPVVPVDGEEAVKDLKIVDAIYEACRTGKKIDLKL
;
A
#
# COMPACT_ATOMS: atom_id res chain seq x y z
N MET A 1 59.96 10.79 10.47
CA MET A 1 59.05 11.76 11.11
C MET A 1 58.63 12.86 10.10
N GLN A 2 57.82 12.53 9.12
CA GLN A 2 57.16 13.49 8.21
C GLN A 2 55.96 12.81 7.61
N SER A 3 54.78 12.83 8.22
CA SER A 3 53.55 12.47 7.53
C SER A 3 52.21 12.91 8.17
N ARG A 4 52.22 13.54 9.34
CA ARG A 4 50.96 14.01 9.98
C ARG A 4 50.51 15.42 9.57
N ARG A 5 51.40 16.28 9.00
CA ARG A 5 51.07 17.66 8.59
C ARG A 5 50.53 17.79 7.17
N ARG A 6 50.64 16.77 6.31
CA ARG A 6 50.13 16.82 4.93
C ARG A 6 48.66 16.35 4.80
N PHE A 7 48.17 15.61 5.79
CA PHE A 7 46.77 15.10 5.80
C PHE A 7 45.76 16.20 6.19
N LEU A 8 46.12 17.14 7.04
CA LEU A 8 45.23 18.20 7.53
C LEU A 8 45.10 19.44 6.60
N ARG A 9 45.83 19.51 5.48
CA ARG A 9 45.82 20.66 4.56
C ARG A 9 44.96 20.45 3.32
N ASN A 10 44.38 19.26 3.11
CA ASN A 10 43.50 18.94 2.00
C ASN A 10 42.04 18.71 2.39
N MET A 11 41.62 19.10 3.59
CA MET A 11 40.22 19.06 4.04
C MET A 11 39.51 20.42 3.98
N SER A 12 39.85 21.26 3.06
CA SER A 12 39.12 22.51 2.83
C SER A 12 38.80 22.62 1.34
N ALA A 13 37.61 22.20 0.96
CA ALA A 13 36.80 22.51 -0.20
C ALA A 13 36.15 21.24 -0.81
N SER A 14 35.16 20.71 -0.13
CA SER A 14 34.07 19.97 -0.77
C SER A 14 32.85 20.18 0.11
N ALA A 15 32.13 21.27 -0.12
CA ALA A 15 30.76 21.44 0.38
C ALA A 15 29.89 20.40 -0.34
N MET A 16 29.74 19.23 0.24
CA MET A 16 28.68 18.30 -0.14
C MET A 16 27.36 18.90 0.29
N ALA A 17 26.52 19.21 -0.67
CA ALA A 17 25.12 19.49 -0.44
C ALA A 17 24.48 18.25 0.18
N LEU A 18 24.26 18.27 1.48
CA LEU A 18 23.39 17.33 2.17
C LEU A 18 21.96 17.58 1.69
N PRO A 19 21.22 16.56 1.21
CA PRO A 19 19.81 16.75 0.96
C PRO A 19 19.13 17.09 2.29
N PHE A 20 18.37 18.17 2.32
CA PHE A 20 17.51 18.56 3.44
C PHE A 20 16.45 17.46 3.66
N LEU A 21 16.71 16.53 4.57
CA LEU A 21 15.69 15.67 5.14
C LEU A 21 14.91 16.51 6.17
N PRO A 22 13.59 16.62 6.09
CA PRO A 22 12.82 17.31 7.12
C PRO A 22 12.98 16.60 8.46
N LEU A 23 13.57 17.29 9.42
CA LEU A 23 13.65 16.86 10.82
C LEU A 23 12.24 16.89 11.43
N TYR A 24 11.58 15.74 11.46
CA TYR A 24 10.40 15.56 12.28
C TYR A 24 10.80 15.48 13.76
N SER A 25 10.66 16.58 14.49
CA SER A 25 10.87 16.60 15.94
C SER A 25 9.70 15.88 16.65
N LYS A 26 9.96 15.29 17.83
CA LYS A 26 8.91 14.69 18.69
C LYS A 26 7.73 15.61 19.00
N ALA A 27 7.89 16.94 18.84
CA ALA A 27 6.86 17.94 19.01
C ALA A 27 5.84 17.96 17.86
N SER A 28 6.17 17.43 16.67
CA SER A 28 5.31 17.51 15.48
C SER A 28 4.13 16.55 15.49
N ILE A 29 4.17 15.51 16.33
CA ILE A 29 3.08 14.51 16.39
C ILE A 29 1.93 14.99 17.29
N LYS A 30 2.19 15.90 18.23
CA LYS A 30 1.18 16.39 19.18
C LYS A 30 0.20 17.40 18.60
N ASN A 31 0.53 18.02 17.45
CA ASN A 31 -0.31 19.00 16.76
C ASN A 31 -0.28 18.72 15.24
N MET A 32 -0.89 17.62 14.81
CA MET A 32 -1.33 17.52 13.41
C MET A 32 -2.53 18.47 13.23
N HIS A 33 -2.26 19.76 13.26
CA HIS A 33 -3.14 20.73 12.63
C HIS A 33 -3.05 20.49 11.14
N MET A 34 -4.02 19.73 10.60
CA MET A 34 -4.17 19.61 9.15
C MET A 34 -4.47 21.03 8.64
N PRO A 35 -3.69 21.56 7.71
CA PRO A 35 -3.99 22.85 7.11
C PRO A 35 -5.43 22.84 6.59
N GLN A 36 -6.15 23.96 6.70
CA GLN A 36 -7.44 24.14 6.03
C GLN A 36 -7.21 24.19 4.52
N GLY A 37 -7.07 23.02 3.89
CA GLY A 37 -6.90 22.87 2.46
C GLY A 37 -8.21 22.45 1.79
N LYS A 38 -8.19 22.34 0.46
CA LYS A 38 -9.33 21.87 -0.32
C LYS A 38 -9.76 20.47 0.11
N THR A 39 -11.08 20.26 0.29
CA THR A 39 -11.65 18.93 0.58
C THR A 39 -11.68 18.09 -0.68
N LEU A 40 -11.17 16.87 -0.60
CA LEU A 40 -11.20 15.87 -1.67
C LEU A 40 -12.58 15.22 -1.74
N ARG A 41 -13.28 15.40 -2.86
CA ARG A 41 -14.62 14.87 -3.11
C ARG A 41 -14.48 13.55 -3.87
N VAL A 42 -14.84 12.44 -3.21
CA VAL A 42 -14.56 11.09 -3.68
C VAL A 42 -15.85 10.35 -4.02
N ALA A 43 -15.89 9.71 -5.18
CA ALA A 43 -16.84 8.65 -5.47
C ALA A 43 -16.20 7.28 -5.18
N ILE A 44 -16.91 6.39 -4.51
CA ILE A 44 -16.45 5.00 -4.29
C ILE A 44 -17.03 4.10 -5.37
N MET A 45 -16.14 3.35 -6.05
CA MET A 45 -16.47 2.31 -7.01
C MET A 45 -16.21 0.93 -6.39
N GLY A 46 -17.28 0.11 -6.27
CA GLY A 46 -17.19 -1.20 -5.61
C GLY A 46 -17.77 -1.18 -4.20
N LEU A 47 -19.10 -1.33 -4.10
CA LEU A 47 -19.88 -1.22 -2.86
C LEU A 47 -19.93 -2.56 -2.11
N GLY A 48 -18.74 -3.11 -1.83
CA GLY A 48 -18.52 -4.32 -1.04
C GLY A 48 -18.19 -4.03 0.43
N GLY A 49 -17.75 -5.07 1.17
CA GLY A 49 -17.41 -4.93 2.60
C GLY A 49 -16.28 -3.92 2.86
N TYR A 50 -15.21 -3.94 2.04
CA TYR A 50 -14.13 -2.97 2.21
C TYR A 50 -14.56 -1.55 1.78
N GLY A 51 -15.33 -1.42 0.69
CA GLY A 51 -15.91 -0.13 0.32
C GLY A 51 -16.75 0.47 1.45
N THR A 52 -17.57 -0.36 2.13
CA THR A 52 -18.34 0.07 3.31
C THR A 52 -17.44 0.53 4.45
N ARG A 53 -16.34 -0.18 4.73
CA ARG A 53 -15.35 0.22 5.74
C ARG A 53 -14.74 1.58 5.43
N VAL A 54 -14.36 1.82 4.18
CA VAL A 54 -13.83 3.12 3.74
C VAL A 54 -14.89 4.21 3.87
N ALA A 55 -16.11 3.96 3.39
CA ALA A 55 -17.21 4.93 3.45
C ALA A 55 -17.59 5.32 4.89
N ASP A 56 -17.61 4.34 5.81
CA ASP A 56 -17.87 4.62 7.23
C ASP A 56 -16.71 5.41 7.86
N ALA A 57 -15.45 5.08 7.54
CA ALA A 57 -14.28 5.82 8.00
C ALA A 57 -14.23 7.27 7.46
N MET A 58 -14.74 7.50 6.26
CA MET A 58 -14.77 8.84 5.66
C MET A 58 -15.72 9.81 6.38
N LYS A 59 -16.62 9.34 7.25
CA LYS A 59 -17.44 10.22 8.10
C LYS A 59 -16.59 11.04 9.07
N ASP A 60 -15.44 10.52 9.48
CA ASP A 60 -14.52 11.15 10.42
C ASP A 60 -13.38 11.91 9.72
N CYS A 61 -13.32 11.91 8.38
CA CYS A 61 -12.33 12.65 7.62
C CYS A 61 -12.53 14.16 7.75
N LYS A 62 -11.43 14.87 7.83
CA LYS A 62 -11.41 16.35 7.86
C LYS A 62 -11.19 16.94 6.47
N ARG A 63 -10.56 16.20 5.59
CA ARG A 63 -10.13 16.66 4.27
C ARG A 63 -10.65 15.83 3.11
N ALA A 64 -11.38 14.74 3.37
CA ALA A 64 -12.01 13.93 2.33
C ALA A 64 -13.50 13.76 2.62
N LYS A 65 -14.33 13.71 1.57
CA LYS A 65 -15.76 13.51 1.66
C LYS A 65 -16.24 12.53 0.61
N LEU A 66 -17.06 11.55 1.03
CA LEU A 66 -17.80 10.70 0.12
C LEU A 66 -18.93 11.50 -0.52
N VAL A 67 -18.93 11.60 -1.84
CA VAL A 67 -19.92 12.40 -2.60
C VAL A 67 -20.61 11.62 -3.70
N GLY A 68 -20.12 10.43 -4.06
CA GLY A 68 -20.67 9.64 -5.15
C GLY A 68 -20.44 8.15 -4.97
N VAL A 69 -21.20 7.34 -5.73
CA VAL A 69 -21.08 5.87 -5.74
C VAL A 69 -21.19 5.33 -7.16
N ILE A 70 -20.44 4.23 -7.40
CA ILE A 70 -20.42 3.52 -8.68
C ILE A 70 -20.52 2.03 -8.42
N SER A 71 -21.54 1.35 -8.96
CA SER A 71 -21.73 -0.11 -8.78
C SER A 71 -22.53 -0.72 -9.89
N GLY A 72 -22.23 -1.98 -10.26
CA GLY A 72 -23.08 -2.77 -11.17
C GLY A 72 -24.36 -3.31 -10.53
N THR A 73 -24.62 -3.06 -9.23
CA THR A 73 -25.77 -3.59 -8.49
C THR A 73 -26.69 -2.44 -8.07
N PRO A 74 -27.85 -2.24 -8.74
CA PRO A 74 -28.75 -1.11 -8.46
C PRO A 74 -29.21 -1.02 -7.01
N SER A 75 -29.55 -2.15 -6.39
CA SER A 75 -29.98 -2.19 -4.98
C SER A 75 -28.92 -1.69 -4.00
N LYS A 76 -27.63 -1.95 -4.28
CA LYS A 76 -26.53 -1.39 -3.50
C LYS A 76 -26.40 0.11 -3.68
N ILE A 77 -26.59 0.62 -4.89
CA ILE A 77 -26.57 2.07 -5.16
C ILE A 77 -27.66 2.74 -4.32
N THR A 78 -28.90 2.26 -4.39
CA THR A 78 -30.03 2.79 -3.61
C THR A 78 -29.77 2.77 -2.11
N ALA A 79 -29.26 1.63 -1.59
CA ALA A 79 -28.96 1.49 -0.16
C ALA A 79 -27.86 2.48 0.29
N TRP A 80 -26.81 2.66 -0.51
CA TRP A 80 -25.72 3.59 -0.19
C TRP A 80 -26.14 5.05 -0.33
N GLN A 81 -26.94 5.36 -1.34
CA GLN A 81 -27.53 6.68 -1.52
C GLN A 81 -28.27 7.13 -0.27
N SER A 82 -29.12 6.26 0.26
CA SER A 82 -29.86 6.53 1.50
C SER A 82 -28.97 6.59 2.74
N LYS A 83 -28.01 5.62 2.86
CA LYS A 83 -27.14 5.53 4.06
C LYS A 83 -26.18 6.71 4.22
N TYR A 84 -25.68 7.25 3.10
CA TYR A 84 -24.62 8.26 3.08
C TYR A 84 -25.07 9.60 2.51
N ASP A 85 -26.38 9.80 2.29
CA ASP A 85 -26.97 11.02 1.75
C ASP A 85 -26.31 11.49 0.42
N ILE A 86 -26.18 10.55 -0.53
CA ILE A 86 -25.52 10.82 -1.81
C ILE A 86 -26.53 11.34 -2.81
N PRO A 87 -26.30 12.51 -3.44
CA PRO A 87 -27.17 13.03 -4.47
C PRO A 87 -27.35 12.06 -5.66
N ALA A 88 -28.57 11.91 -6.16
CA ALA A 88 -28.87 10.98 -7.26
C ALA A 88 -27.99 11.22 -8.52
N LYS A 89 -27.64 12.49 -8.80
CA LYS A 89 -26.74 12.88 -9.90
C LYS A 89 -25.32 12.36 -9.75
N ASN A 90 -24.91 11.89 -8.55
CA ASN A 90 -23.61 11.35 -8.23
C ASN A 90 -23.63 9.81 -8.10
N CYS A 91 -24.73 9.18 -8.52
CA CYS A 91 -24.90 7.73 -8.51
C CYS A 91 -24.77 7.17 -9.94
N TYR A 92 -23.84 6.25 -10.15
CA TYR A 92 -23.54 5.69 -11.47
C TYR A 92 -23.50 4.16 -11.43
N ASN A 93 -23.73 3.55 -12.59
CA ASN A 93 -23.43 2.12 -12.79
C ASN A 93 -22.16 1.96 -13.66
N TYR A 94 -21.74 0.70 -13.91
CA TYR A 94 -20.53 0.43 -14.68
C TYR A 94 -20.65 0.76 -16.17
N ASP A 95 -21.88 0.95 -16.70
CA ASP A 95 -22.12 1.30 -18.11
C ASP A 95 -22.04 2.81 -18.34
N ASN A 96 -22.45 3.61 -17.36
CA ASN A 96 -22.61 5.07 -17.52
C ASN A 96 -21.64 5.92 -16.68
N PHE A 97 -20.74 5.34 -15.87
CA PHE A 97 -19.89 6.16 -15.00
C PHE A 97 -18.87 7.04 -15.77
N ASP A 98 -18.63 6.83 -17.04
CA ASP A 98 -17.82 7.75 -17.85
C ASP A 98 -18.40 9.17 -17.88
N ASN A 99 -19.70 9.33 -17.60
CA ASN A 99 -20.36 10.63 -17.47
C ASN A 99 -19.88 11.47 -16.28
N ILE A 100 -19.08 10.88 -15.35
CA ILE A 100 -18.42 11.65 -14.30
C ILE A 100 -17.51 12.77 -14.84
N LYS A 101 -17.08 12.68 -16.10
CA LYS A 101 -16.30 13.73 -16.78
C LYS A 101 -16.95 15.10 -16.66
N ASP A 102 -18.28 15.15 -16.76
CA ASP A 102 -19.06 16.38 -16.73
C ASP A 102 -19.58 16.73 -15.33
N ASN A 103 -19.22 15.94 -14.32
CA ASN A 103 -19.66 16.17 -12.94
C ASN A 103 -18.58 16.91 -12.12
N PRO A 104 -18.77 18.21 -11.83
CA PRO A 104 -17.81 19.00 -11.06
C PRO A 104 -17.77 18.64 -9.56
N ASP A 105 -18.73 17.86 -9.06
CA ASP A 105 -18.80 17.49 -7.66
C ASP A 105 -17.83 16.36 -7.28
N ILE A 106 -17.19 15.69 -8.25
CA ILE A 106 -16.29 14.57 -8.04
C ILE A 106 -14.87 14.98 -8.46
N ASP A 107 -13.90 14.90 -7.53
CA ASP A 107 -12.49 15.12 -7.81
C ASP A 107 -11.75 13.83 -8.12
N ALA A 108 -12.10 12.74 -7.43
CA ALA A 108 -11.46 11.44 -7.57
C ALA A 108 -12.46 10.28 -7.47
N VAL A 109 -12.07 9.14 -8.03
CA VAL A 109 -12.77 7.86 -7.83
C VAL A 109 -11.85 6.91 -7.08
N TYR A 110 -12.36 6.34 -5.98
CA TYR A 110 -11.70 5.26 -5.26
C TYR A 110 -12.21 3.91 -5.79
N VAL A 111 -11.35 3.21 -6.53
CA VAL A 111 -11.64 1.91 -7.16
C VAL A 111 -11.37 0.81 -6.15
N ILE A 112 -12.43 0.15 -5.67
CA ILE A 112 -12.43 -0.92 -4.64
C ILE A 112 -13.14 -2.17 -5.19
N THR A 113 -13.04 -2.40 -6.47
CA THR A 113 -13.58 -3.58 -7.14
C THR A 113 -12.63 -4.79 -6.96
N PRO A 114 -12.99 -6.00 -7.36
CA PRO A 114 -12.01 -7.09 -7.45
C PRO A 114 -10.80 -6.72 -8.31
N ASN A 115 -9.61 -7.20 -7.93
CA ASN A 115 -8.31 -6.80 -8.49
C ASN A 115 -8.26 -6.82 -10.02
N GLY A 116 -8.85 -7.86 -10.66
CA GLY A 116 -8.89 -8.02 -12.12
C GLY A 116 -9.72 -6.98 -12.86
N LEU A 117 -10.44 -6.12 -12.14
CA LEU A 117 -11.23 -5.02 -12.71
C LEU A 117 -10.57 -3.65 -12.49
N HIS A 118 -9.53 -3.57 -11.66
CA HIS A 118 -8.88 -2.30 -11.31
C HIS A 118 -8.38 -1.55 -12.54
N LYS A 119 -7.66 -2.25 -13.43
CA LYS A 119 -7.07 -1.63 -14.61
C LYS A 119 -8.13 -0.94 -15.48
N ASP A 120 -9.15 -1.67 -15.92
CA ASP A 120 -10.14 -1.14 -16.83
C ASP A 120 -10.93 0.01 -16.21
N HIS A 121 -11.30 -0.11 -14.93
CA HIS A 121 -12.01 0.95 -14.21
C HIS A 121 -11.12 2.18 -14.02
N ALA A 122 -9.87 2.01 -13.58
CA ALA A 122 -8.94 3.11 -13.37
C ALA A 122 -8.65 3.88 -14.68
N ILE A 123 -8.43 3.17 -15.79
CA ILE A 123 -8.20 3.78 -17.10
C ILE A 123 -9.42 4.61 -17.56
N ARG A 124 -10.64 4.11 -17.36
CA ARG A 124 -11.87 4.85 -17.69
C ARG A 124 -12.03 6.08 -16.80
N VAL A 125 -11.78 5.98 -15.50
CA VAL A 125 -11.78 7.13 -14.56
C VAL A 125 -10.76 8.19 -15.00
N ALA A 126 -9.54 7.77 -15.34
CA ALA A 126 -8.50 8.68 -15.83
C ALA A 126 -8.92 9.40 -17.12
N LYS A 127 -9.51 8.67 -18.10
CA LYS A 127 -10.06 9.24 -19.34
C LYS A 127 -11.19 10.25 -19.10
N ALA A 128 -11.92 10.08 -18.00
CA ALA A 128 -12.94 11.05 -17.56
C ALA A 128 -12.33 12.28 -16.84
N GLY A 129 -11.00 12.40 -16.79
CA GLY A 129 -10.30 13.55 -16.18
C GLY A 129 -10.36 13.60 -14.67
N LYS A 130 -10.66 12.48 -13.99
CA LYS A 130 -10.71 12.40 -12.53
C LYS A 130 -9.45 11.72 -11.98
N HIS A 131 -8.99 12.14 -10.80
CA HIS A 131 -7.93 11.44 -10.09
C HIS A 131 -8.36 10.01 -9.74
N VAL A 132 -7.42 9.10 -9.74
CA VAL A 132 -7.65 7.69 -9.43
C VAL A 132 -7.02 7.36 -8.07
N ILE A 133 -7.81 6.76 -7.19
CA ILE A 133 -7.30 6.03 -6.03
C ILE A 133 -7.64 4.57 -6.30
N SER A 134 -6.64 3.68 -6.39
CA SER A 134 -6.85 2.25 -6.59
C SER A 134 -6.57 1.49 -5.31
N GLU A 135 -7.41 0.51 -4.96
CA GLU A 135 -7.04 -0.41 -3.89
C GLU A 135 -5.80 -1.24 -4.26
N LYS A 136 -5.12 -1.72 -3.21
CA LYS A 136 -4.05 -2.71 -3.34
C LYS A 136 -4.63 -4.14 -3.53
N PRO A 137 -3.97 -5.01 -4.29
CA PRO A 137 -2.91 -4.69 -5.25
C PRO A 137 -3.46 -3.83 -6.38
N MET A 138 -2.63 -2.92 -6.88
CA MET A 138 -3.09 -1.93 -7.88
C MET A 138 -3.64 -2.59 -9.14
N ALA A 139 -3.06 -3.72 -9.55
CA ALA A 139 -3.47 -4.54 -10.69
C ALA A 139 -3.09 -6.02 -10.45
N VAL A 140 -3.42 -6.90 -11.39
CA VAL A 140 -3.11 -8.34 -11.26
C VAL A 140 -1.70 -8.72 -11.74
N ASN A 141 -0.95 -7.80 -12.33
CA ASN A 141 0.46 -7.95 -12.74
C ASN A 141 1.08 -6.57 -13.04
N ALA A 142 2.40 -6.53 -13.20
CA ALA A 142 3.13 -5.28 -13.44
C ALA A 142 2.77 -4.61 -14.78
N LYS A 143 2.47 -5.40 -15.83
CA LYS A 143 2.07 -4.85 -17.13
C LYS A 143 0.77 -4.05 -17.02
N GLU A 144 -0.24 -4.62 -16.38
CA GLU A 144 -1.50 -3.92 -16.16
C GLU A 144 -1.34 -2.69 -15.26
N GLY A 145 -0.50 -2.77 -14.23
CA GLY A 145 -0.15 -1.62 -13.40
C GLY A 145 0.50 -0.49 -14.21
N GLN A 146 1.43 -0.81 -15.13
CA GLN A 146 2.04 0.18 -16.00
C GLN A 146 1.03 0.83 -16.95
N GLU A 147 0.10 0.05 -17.51
CA GLU A 147 -0.99 0.58 -18.36
C GLU A 147 -1.86 1.61 -17.60
N MET A 148 -2.12 1.38 -16.30
CA MET A 148 -2.83 2.34 -15.44
C MET A 148 -2.03 3.62 -15.24
N VAL A 149 -0.74 3.51 -14.93
CA VAL A 149 0.17 4.65 -14.76
C VAL A 149 0.22 5.50 -16.03
N ASP A 150 0.41 4.86 -17.19
CA ASP A 150 0.51 5.55 -18.49
C ASP A 150 -0.79 6.26 -18.84
N ALA A 151 -1.94 5.64 -18.57
CA ALA A 151 -3.25 6.24 -18.81
C ALA A 151 -3.49 7.48 -17.93
N CYS A 152 -3.11 7.42 -16.65
CA CYS A 152 -3.23 8.56 -15.73
C CYS A 152 -2.29 9.70 -16.13
N LYS A 153 -1.04 9.39 -16.49
CA LYS A 153 -0.09 10.40 -17.05
C LYS A 153 -0.62 11.07 -18.29
N LYS A 154 -1.14 10.28 -19.24
CA LYS A 154 -1.71 10.79 -20.49
C LYS A 154 -2.92 11.71 -20.25
N ALA A 155 -3.72 11.40 -19.24
CA ALA A 155 -4.89 12.21 -18.87
C ALA A 155 -4.51 13.39 -17.92
N ASN A 156 -3.25 13.55 -17.55
CA ASN A 156 -2.78 14.54 -16.57
C ASN A 156 -3.52 14.47 -15.22
N VAL A 157 -3.81 13.26 -14.76
CA VAL A 157 -4.41 13.00 -13.44
C VAL A 157 -3.47 12.16 -12.57
N LYS A 158 -3.65 12.21 -11.26
CA LYS A 158 -2.84 11.40 -10.33
C LYS A 158 -3.44 10.01 -10.16
N LEU A 159 -2.56 9.01 -10.02
CA LEU A 159 -2.88 7.66 -9.60
C LEU A 159 -2.23 7.43 -8.22
N LEU A 160 -3.06 7.24 -7.20
CA LEU A 160 -2.63 6.88 -5.85
C LEU A 160 -3.14 5.48 -5.51
N VAL A 161 -2.42 4.77 -4.63
CA VAL A 161 -2.78 3.40 -4.22
C VAL A 161 -3.13 3.36 -2.74
N GLY A 162 -4.13 2.59 -2.38
CA GLY A 162 -4.70 2.45 -1.04
C GLY A 162 -3.79 1.73 -0.04
N TYR A 163 -2.53 2.13 0.04
CA TYR A 163 -1.54 1.60 0.99
C TYR A 163 -1.73 2.20 2.38
N ARG A 164 -2.79 1.81 3.09
CA ARG A 164 -3.16 2.38 4.40
C ARG A 164 -2.04 2.31 5.45
N MET A 165 -1.17 1.28 5.38
CA MET A 165 -0.06 1.13 6.34
C MET A 165 1.06 2.16 6.14
N HIS A 166 1.14 2.79 4.97
CA HIS A 166 2.08 3.90 4.71
C HIS A 166 1.75 5.18 5.52
N PHE A 167 0.59 5.22 6.17
CA PHE A 167 0.13 6.34 7.01
C PHE A 167 -0.05 5.94 8.48
N GLU A 168 0.25 4.70 8.85
CA GLU A 168 0.07 4.18 10.21
C GLU A 168 1.20 4.69 11.14
N PRO A 169 0.87 5.31 12.29
CA PRO A 169 1.86 6.01 13.12
C PRO A 169 3.01 5.15 13.63
N LYS A 170 2.76 3.88 14.06
CA LYS A 170 3.82 3.00 14.59
C LYS A 170 4.74 2.54 13.45
N THR A 171 4.17 2.27 12.27
CA THR A 171 4.94 1.98 11.05
C THR A 171 5.86 3.14 10.69
N LEU A 172 5.34 4.37 10.69
CA LEU A 172 6.11 5.57 10.40
C LEU A 172 7.20 5.83 11.45
N GLU A 173 6.93 5.52 12.72
CA GLU A 173 7.94 5.64 13.78
C GLU A 173 9.09 4.63 13.61
N ILE A 174 8.80 3.39 13.22
CA ILE A 174 9.86 2.41 12.91
C ILE A 174 10.74 2.92 11.75
N ILE A 175 10.12 3.44 10.70
CA ILE A 175 10.85 4.03 9.57
C ILE A 175 11.71 5.22 10.03
N ARG A 176 11.17 6.08 10.88
CA ARG A 176 11.92 7.20 11.46
C ARG A 176 13.13 6.73 12.28
N GLN A 177 12.94 5.73 13.14
CA GLN A 177 14.03 5.16 13.94
C GLN A 177 15.10 4.50 13.06
N ARG A 178 14.69 3.76 12.03
CA ARG A 178 15.62 3.19 11.05
C ARG A 178 16.43 4.29 10.35
N ASN A 179 15.79 5.37 9.91
CA ASN A 179 16.48 6.51 9.28
C ASN A 179 17.43 7.24 10.23
N ALA A 180 17.14 7.24 11.53
CA ALA A 180 18.00 7.78 12.57
C ALA A 180 19.20 6.87 12.91
N GLY A 181 19.28 5.66 12.32
CA GLY A 181 20.32 4.69 12.60
C GLY A 181 20.14 3.91 13.91
N ASP A 182 18.97 4.00 14.54
CA ASP A 182 18.70 3.41 15.85
C ASP A 182 18.85 1.88 15.85
N PHE A 183 18.63 1.22 14.71
CA PHE A 183 18.79 -0.23 14.55
C PHE A 183 20.17 -0.62 14.01
N GLY A 184 21.05 0.35 13.74
CA GLY A 184 22.32 0.10 13.04
C GLY A 184 22.09 -0.33 11.60
N LYS A 185 22.92 -1.24 11.09
CA LYS A 185 22.71 -1.86 9.76
C LYS A 185 21.56 -2.87 9.89
N VAL A 186 20.48 -2.63 9.15
CA VAL A 186 19.37 -3.61 9.06
C VAL A 186 19.86 -4.84 8.31
N LEU A 187 19.62 -6.02 8.86
CA LEU A 187 20.07 -7.30 8.34
C LEU A 187 18.93 -8.24 7.98
N PHE A 188 17.81 -8.13 8.68
CA PHE A 188 16.72 -9.09 8.55
C PHE A 188 15.35 -8.43 8.71
N PHE A 189 14.41 -8.87 7.88
CA PHE A 189 12.99 -8.59 8.03
C PHE A 189 12.20 -9.89 7.96
N GLN A 190 11.17 -10.03 8.77
CA GLN A 190 10.18 -11.11 8.67
C GLN A 190 8.79 -10.52 8.49
N GLY A 191 8.08 -10.98 7.47
CA GLY A 191 6.69 -10.61 7.19
C GLY A 191 5.80 -11.85 7.15
N LEU A 192 4.86 -11.96 8.08
CA LEU A 192 3.96 -13.09 8.18
C LEU A 192 2.51 -12.60 8.07
N SER A 193 1.76 -13.13 7.10
CA SER A 193 0.37 -12.77 6.88
C SER A 193 -0.47 -14.00 6.60
N GLY A 194 -1.54 -14.20 7.36
CA GLY A 194 -2.41 -15.37 7.19
C GLY A 194 -3.75 -15.25 7.86
N PHE A 195 -4.77 -15.77 7.20
CA PHE A 195 -6.09 -16.01 7.77
C PHE A 195 -6.75 -17.20 7.07
N ILE A 196 -7.75 -17.79 7.71
CA ILE A 196 -8.53 -18.88 7.09
C ILE A 196 -9.59 -18.25 6.17
N ILE A 197 -9.42 -18.43 4.85
CA ILE A 197 -10.44 -18.03 3.89
C ILE A 197 -11.61 -19.03 3.92
N GLY A 198 -12.79 -18.58 4.30
CA GLY A 198 -13.95 -19.46 4.54
C GLY A 198 -14.67 -19.87 3.26
N ASP A 199 -15.49 -18.97 2.74
CA ASP A 199 -16.39 -19.20 1.61
C ASP A 199 -15.62 -19.56 0.32
N PRO A 200 -15.84 -20.75 -0.27
CA PRO A 200 -15.15 -21.18 -1.49
C PRO A 200 -15.64 -20.46 -2.75
N THR A 201 -16.75 -19.72 -2.69
CA THR A 201 -17.36 -19.04 -3.84
C THR A 201 -16.92 -17.58 -3.98
N GLN A 202 -16.19 -17.05 -3.00
CA GLN A 202 -15.79 -15.65 -3.04
C GLN A 202 -14.78 -15.35 -4.17
N TRP A 203 -14.84 -14.15 -4.67
CA TRP A 203 -14.05 -13.70 -5.82
C TRP A 203 -12.52 -13.86 -5.66
N ARG A 204 -12.01 -13.86 -4.42
CA ARG A 204 -10.58 -14.08 -4.11
C ARG A 204 -10.07 -15.47 -4.50
N LEU A 205 -10.97 -16.43 -4.66
CA LEU A 205 -10.65 -17.77 -5.14
C LEU A 205 -10.90 -17.95 -6.66
N ASN A 206 -11.21 -16.85 -7.36
CA ASN A 206 -11.33 -16.82 -8.81
C ASN A 206 -10.09 -16.12 -9.40
N LYS A 207 -9.22 -16.86 -10.08
CA LYS A 207 -7.96 -16.36 -10.67
C LYS A 207 -8.15 -15.10 -11.53
N LYS A 208 -9.19 -15.07 -12.37
CA LYS A 208 -9.46 -13.93 -13.26
C LYS A 208 -9.78 -12.64 -12.48
N LEU A 209 -10.50 -12.77 -11.37
CA LEU A 209 -10.89 -11.63 -10.54
C LEU A 209 -9.83 -11.24 -9.52
N ALA A 210 -9.09 -12.21 -8.99
CA ALA A 210 -8.12 -11.98 -7.92
C ALA A 210 -6.68 -11.74 -8.42
N GLY A 211 -6.32 -12.30 -9.59
CA GLY A 211 -4.96 -12.29 -10.10
C GLY A 211 -4.05 -13.34 -9.46
N GLY A 212 -4.45 -13.93 -8.35
CA GLY A 212 -3.74 -14.92 -7.54
C GLY A 212 -4.53 -15.25 -6.30
N GLY A 213 -3.88 -15.74 -5.25
CA GLY A 213 -4.49 -16.08 -3.98
C GLY A 213 -3.99 -15.21 -2.82
N SER A 214 -3.47 -15.85 -1.78
CA SER A 214 -2.99 -15.19 -0.55
C SER A 214 -1.90 -14.15 -0.83
N MET A 215 -1.03 -14.41 -1.81
CA MET A 215 0.05 -13.49 -2.19
C MET A 215 -0.50 -12.14 -2.65
N MET A 216 -1.49 -12.15 -3.53
CA MET A 216 -2.12 -10.93 -4.05
C MET A 216 -2.91 -10.17 -2.98
N ASP A 217 -3.60 -10.87 -2.09
CA ASP A 217 -4.46 -10.23 -1.09
C ASP A 217 -3.67 -9.70 0.12
N ILE A 218 -2.87 -10.56 0.75
CA ILE A 218 -2.19 -10.23 2.01
C ILE A 218 -0.66 -10.31 1.93
N GLY A 219 -0.09 -11.12 1.04
CA GLY A 219 1.35 -11.21 0.86
C GLY A 219 1.98 -9.89 0.40
N ILE A 220 1.23 -9.07 -0.34
CA ILE A 220 1.64 -7.73 -0.76
C ILE A 220 2.00 -6.81 0.42
N TYR A 221 1.40 -6.99 1.61
CA TYR A 221 1.79 -6.24 2.80
C TYR A 221 3.21 -6.59 3.26
N SER A 222 3.63 -7.85 3.13
CA SER A 222 5.00 -8.27 3.47
C SER A 222 6.02 -7.73 2.46
N ILE A 223 5.66 -7.60 1.17
CA ILE A 223 6.48 -6.90 0.17
C ILE A 223 6.64 -5.45 0.56
N ASN A 224 5.56 -4.72 0.76
CA ASN A 224 5.57 -3.32 1.20
C ASN A 224 6.38 -3.16 2.49
N GLY A 225 6.04 -3.97 3.53
CA GLY A 225 6.70 -3.91 4.83
C GLY A 225 8.20 -4.07 4.73
N SER A 226 8.68 -5.04 3.95
CA SER A 226 10.12 -5.26 3.76
C SER A 226 10.80 -4.07 3.08
N ARG A 227 10.20 -3.53 2.01
CA ARG A 227 10.77 -2.41 1.25
C ARG A 227 10.88 -1.14 2.09
N TYR A 228 9.81 -0.69 2.69
CA TYR A 228 9.84 0.58 3.42
C TYR A 228 10.49 0.48 4.81
N MET A 229 10.47 -0.69 5.47
CA MET A 229 11.15 -0.85 6.77
C MET A 229 12.66 -1.10 6.63
N ILE A 230 13.11 -1.86 5.61
CA ILE A 230 14.54 -1.96 5.28
C ILE A 230 15.03 -0.65 4.66
N GLY A 231 14.21 -0.02 3.80
CA GLY A 231 14.47 1.26 3.18
C GLY A 231 15.22 1.17 1.86
N ASP A 232 15.07 0.06 1.16
CA ASP A 232 15.67 -0.19 -0.15
C ASP A 232 14.75 -1.08 -0.99
N ASP A 233 15.03 -1.20 -2.27
CA ASP A 233 14.34 -2.11 -3.18
C ASP A 233 15.10 -3.44 -3.27
N PRO A 234 14.41 -4.60 -3.29
CA PRO A 234 15.07 -5.89 -3.38
C PRO A 234 15.68 -6.10 -4.78
N ILE A 235 16.78 -6.85 -4.83
CA ILE A 235 17.52 -7.17 -6.06
C ILE A 235 17.35 -8.61 -6.51
N TRP A 236 16.77 -9.49 -5.69
CA TRP A 236 16.42 -10.85 -6.07
C TRP A 236 15.31 -11.41 -5.20
N VAL A 237 14.64 -12.48 -5.68
CA VAL A 237 13.62 -13.24 -4.97
C VAL A 237 13.81 -14.75 -5.17
N THR A 238 13.48 -15.52 -4.12
CA THR A 238 13.19 -16.96 -4.18
C THR A 238 11.84 -17.22 -3.56
N ALA A 239 11.08 -18.21 -4.06
CA ALA A 239 9.76 -18.49 -3.54
C ALA A 239 9.36 -19.96 -3.75
N GLN A 240 8.44 -20.43 -2.91
CA GLN A 240 7.83 -21.74 -3.01
C GLN A 240 6.34 -21.66 -2.68
N GLU A 241 5.51 -22.25 -3.53
CA GLU A 241 4.08 -22.44 -3.29
C GLU A 241 3.81 -23.81 -2.70
N THR A 242 2.90 -23.88 -1.73
CA THR A 242 2.36 -25.13 -1.18
C THR A 242 0.85 -25.08 -1.12
N LYS A 243 0.18 -26.22 -1.38
CA LYS A 243 -1.28 -26.38 -1.28
C LYS A 243 -1.62 -27.60 -0.45
N THR A 244 -2.39 -27.38 0.60
CA THR A 244 -2.94 -28.47 1.46
C THR A 244 -4.37 -28.82 1.07
N ASN A 245 -5.07 -27.90 0.36
CA ASN A 245 -6.42 -28.09 -0.12
C ASN A 245 -6.55 -27.73 -1.62
N PRO A 246 -6.06 -28.59 -2.54
CA PRO A 246 -6.09 -28.32 -3.98
C PRO A 246 -7.49 -28.22 -4.56
N GLU A 247 -8.51 -28.81 -3.91
CA GLU A 247 -9.91 -28.70 -4.33
C GLU A 247 -10.47 -27.28 -4.15
N LYS A 248 -10.02 -26.58 -3.12
CA LYS A 248 -10.42 -25.19 -2.83
C LYS A 248 -9.59 -24.20 -3.62
N PHE A 249 -8.27 -24.41 -3.72
CA PHE A 249 -7.32 -23.52 -4.37
C PHE A 249 -7.00 -23.99 -5.79
N LYS A 250 -8.03 -24.04 -6.63
CA LYS A 250 -7.93 -24.45 -8.05
C LYS A 250 -7.28 -23.34 -8.91
N GLU A 251 -7.00 -23.68 -10.15
CA GLU A 251 -6.75 -22.73 -11.27
C GLU A 251 -5.68 -21.67 -11.00
N GLY A 252 -4.61 -22.02 -10.28
CA GLY A 252 -3.49 -21.12 -10.02
C GLY A 252 -3.79 -20.01 -9.00
N VAL A 253 -4.79 -20.18 -8.14
CA VAL A 253 -4.95 -19.42 -6.90
C VAL A 253 -4.05 -20.05 -5.85
N ASP A 254 -3.07 -19.31 -5.36
CA ASP A 254 -2.17 -19.78 -4.32
C ASP A 254 -2.85 -19.85 -2.96
N GLU A 255 -2.59 -20.95 -2.24
CA GLU A 255 -2.98 -21.10 -0.84
C GLU A 255 -1.94 -20.49 0.08
N THR A 256 -0.71 -20.97 -0.05
CA THR A 256 0.43 -20.54 0.77
C THR A 256 1.64 -20.31 -0.13
N ILE A 257 2.25 -19.13 0.00
CA ILE A 257 3.55 -18.82 -0.59
C ILE A 257 4.52 -18.42 0.52
N GLN A 258 5.68 -19.07 0.53
CA GLN A 258 6.87 -18.64 1.27
C GLN A 258 7.84 -18.01 0.27
N PHE A 259 8.41 -16.85 0.63
CA PHE A 259 9.36 -16.18 -0.24
C PHE A 259 10.44 -15.44 0.54
N GLN A 260 11.59 -15.26 -0.10
CA GLN A 260 12.68 -14.45 0.40
C GLN A 260 13.02 -13.36 -0.60
N LEU A 261 13.29 -12.16 -0.10
CA LEU A 261 13.77 -11.03 -0.87
C LEU A 261 15.17 -10.68 -0.38
N GLY A 262 16.13 -10.53 -1.28
CA GLY A 262 17.46 -10.03 -0.93
C GLY A 262 17.62 -8.59 -1.37
N PHE A 263 18.27 -7.80 -0.53
CA PHE A 263 18.43 -6.36 -0.70
C PHE A 263 19.90 -5.97 -0.91
N PRO A 264 20.18 -4.79 -1.51
CA PRO A 264 21.50 -4.23 -1.51
C PRO A 264 22.08 -4.17 -0.08
N GLY A 265 23.37 -4.38 0.08
CA GLY A 265 24.00 -4.39 1.40
C GLY A 265 23.81 -5.69 2.20
N GLY A 266 23.07 -6.69 1.67
CA GLY A 266 22.99 -8.05 2.23
C GLY A 266 21.85 -8.26 3.24
N ALA A 267 20.92 -7.33 3.41
CA ALA A 267 19.70 -7.58 4.16
C ALA A 267 18.82 -8.62 3.43
N VAL A 268 18.09 -9.44 4.19
CA VAL A 268 17.15 -10.45 3.67
C VAL A 268 15.81 -10.31 4.35
N ALA A 269 14.73 -10.31 3.56
CA ALA A 269 13.38 -10.51 4.07
C ALA A 269 12.97 -11.98 3.90
N SER A 270 12.34 -12.57 4.93
CA SER A 270 11.74 -13.91 4.91
C SER A 270 10.25 -13.78 5.20
N CYS A 271 9.43 -14.14 4.22
CA CYS A 271 8.01 -13.83 4.25
C CYS A 271 7.14 -15.06 4.01
N LEU A 272 5.93 -15.03 4.57
CA LEU A 272 4.89 -16.03 4.35
C LEU A 272 3.54 -15.36 4.16
N SER A 273 2.80 -15.84 3.18
CA SER A 273 1.42 -15.46 2.92
C SER A 273 0.55 -16.72 2.81
N THR A 274 -0.58 -16.79 3.51
CA THR A 274 -1.43 -17.98 3.50
C THR A 274 -2.91 -17.70 3.77
N TYR A 275 -3.76 -18.48 3.11
CA TYR A 275 -5.20 -18.52 3.37
C TYR A 275 -5.63 -19.67 4.28
N SER A 276 -4.68 -20.36 4.94
CA SER A 276 -4.94 -21.59 5.71
C SER A 276 -4.41 -21.58 7.15
N LEU A 277 -3.84 -20.46 7.60
CA LEU A 277 -3.40 -20.29 8.99
C LEU A 277 -4.19 -19.19 9.67
N ASN A 278 -4.65 -19.46 10.88
CA ASN A 278 -5.42 -18.50 11.65
C ASN A 278 -4.51 -17.48 12.34
N ASN A 279 -4.90 -16.20 12.31
CA ASN A 279 -4.33 -15.13 13.11
C ASN A 279 -2.82 -14.92 12.95
N LEU A 280 -2.32 -14.92 11.72
CA LEU A 280 -0.92 -14.66 11.42
C LEU A 280 -0.77 -13.25 10.81
N ASP A 281 -0.25 -12.29 11.57
CA ASP A 281 -0.11 -10.90 11.14
C ASP A 281 1.03 -10.22 11.90
N ARG A 282 2.29 -10.44 11.46
CA ARG A 282 3.48 -9.98 12.18
C ARG A 282 4.51 -9.41 11.24
N PHE A 283 5.10 -8.27 11.62
CA PHE A 283 6.35 -7.76 11.07
C PHE A 283 7.42 -7.71 12.15
N PHE A 284 8.62 -8.15 11.81
CA PHE A 284 9.80 -8.10 12.66
C PHE A 284 11.00 -7.63 11.85
N LEU A 285 11.66 -6.58 12.31
CA LEU A 285 12.87 -6.00 11.74
C LEU A 285 14.02 -6.16 12.72
N ASN A 286 15.21 -6.57 12.26
CA ASN A 286 16.39 -6.69 13.09
C ASN A 286 17.62 -6.10 12.40
N GLY A 287 18.38 -5.33 13.15
CA GLY A 287 19.64 -4.74 12.74
C GLY A 287 20.75 -5.03 13.74
N THR A 288 21.96 -4.49 13.48
CA THR A 288 23.13 -4.73 14.32
C THR A 288 23.03 -4.14 15.72
N ASN A 289 22.19 -3.12 15.92
CA ASN A 289 22.08 -2.36 17.18
C ASN A 289 20.67 -2.37 17.78
N GLY A 290 19.70 -3.01 17.12
CA GLY A 290 18.35 -3.00 17.64
C GLY A 290 17.35 -3.70 16.73
N TYR A 291 16.11 -3.77 17.18
CA TYR A 291 15.00 -4.41 16.48
C TYR A 291 13.73 -3.59 16.57
N ALA A 292 12.76 -3.94 15.73
CA ALA A 292 11.38 -3.46 15.80
C ALA A 292 10.41 -4.62 15.51
N GLU A 293 9.24 -4.57 16.12
CA GLU A 293 8.18 -5.56 15.95
C GLU A 293 6.81 -4.87 15.90
N LEU A 294 5.95 -5.33 14.99
CA LEU A 294 4.53 -5.04 14.96
C LEU A 294 3.74 -6.36 15.02
N TYR A 295 2.79 -6.47 15.94
CA TYR A 295 1.89 -7.61 16.09
C TYR A 295 0.61 -7.22 16.85
N PRO A 296 -0.57 -7.14 16.15
CA PRO A 296 -0.74 -7.29 14.70
C PRO A 296 -0.05 -6.18 13.91
N ALA A 297 0.40 -6.49 12.69
CA ALA A 297 1.15 -5.56 11.84
C ALA A 297 0.27 -4.84 10.81
N THR A 298 -0.77 -5.51 10.30
CA THR A 298 -1.60 -5.04 9.18
C THR A 298 -3.10 -5.20 9.41
N GLY A 299 -3.54 -5.53 10.62
CA GLY A 299 -4.94 -5.67 10.99
C GLY A 299 -5.76 -4.39 10.82
N TYR A 300 -7.07 -4.49 10.99
CA TYR A 300 -7.97 -3.33 10.97
C TYR A 300 -8.26 -2.77 12.37
N GLY A 301 -7.81 -3.45 13.39
CA GLY A 301 -7.84 -3.00 14.78
C GLY A 301 -6.59 -2.20 15.13
N PRO A 302 -6.35 -1.98 16.44
CA PRO A 302 -5.11 -1.39 16.90
C PRO A 302 -3.90 -2.18 16.41
N ILE A 303 -2.95 -1.50 15.80
CA ILE A 303 -1.60 -2.04 15.59
C ILE A 303 -0.86 -1.92 16.91
N GLU A 304 -0.17 -2.99 17.31
CA GLU A 304 0.68 -3.00 18.50
C GLU A 304 2.13 -3.22 18.09
N GLY A 305 3.05 -2.70 18.88
CA GLY A 305 4.46 -2.88 18.56
C GLY A 305 5.42 -2.30 19.57
N GLN A 306 6.66 -2.71 19.39
CA GLN A 306 7.78 -2.29 20.21
C GLN A 306 9.07 -2.22 19.40
N THR A 307 10.05 -1.54 19.93
CA THR A 307 11.42 -1.53 19.42
C THR A 307 12.39 -1.83 20.57
N SER A 308 13.66 -1.98 20.26
CA SER A 308 14.72 -2.05 21.29
C SER A 308 14.76 -0.85 22.25
N LYS A 309 14.03 0.24 21.92
CA LYS A 309 13.86 1.44 22.77
C LYS A 309 12.60 1.41 23.65
N GLY A 310 11.79 0.35 23.54
CA GLY A 310 10.55 0.17 24.28
C GLY A 310 9.30 0.15 23.44
N PRO A 311 8.11 0.14 24.06
CA PRO A 311 6.81 0.10 23.39
C PRO A 311 6.56 1.31 22.49
N LEU A 312 5.86 1.10 21.38
CA LEU A 312 5.40 2.16 20.47
C LEU A 312 4.04 2.71 20.95
N ASN A 313 4.11 3.71 21.83
CA ASN A 313 2.94 4.32 22.46
C ASN A 313 2.33 5.42 21.57
N PHE A 314 1.56 5.03 20.56
CA PHE A 314 0.80 5.92 19.69
C PHE A 314 -0.69 5.65 19.83
N PRO A 315 -1.55 6.69 19.77
CA PRO A 315 -2.97 6.50 19.74
C PRO A 315 -3.40 5.62 18.59
N HIS A 316 -4.43 4.81 18.81
CA HIS A 316 -5.07 4.09 17.71
C HIS A 316 -5.71 5.07 16.73
N VAL A 317 -5.52 4.83 15.44
CA VAL A 317 -6.12 5.59 14.36
C VAL A 317 -6.93 4.68 13.45
N THR A 318 -8.02 5.20 12.89
CA THR A 318 -8.72 4.55 11.78
C THR A 318 -7.89 4.77 10.52
N HIS A 319 -7.19 3.73 10.06
CA HIS A 319 -6.20 3.84 8.96
C HIS A 319 -6.80 4.45 7.70
N GLN A 320 -8.06 4.11 7.37
CA GLN A 320 -8.76 4.63 6.19
C GLN A 320 -9.06 6.12 6.32
N THR A 321 -9.38 6.62 7.52
CA THR A 321 -9.57 8.06 7.76
C THR A 321 -8.27 8.81 7.51
N VAL A 322 -7.16 8.36 8.11
CA VAL A 322 -5.84 8.99 7.94
C VAL A 322 -5.41 8.92 6.48
N GLN A 323 -5.55 7.76 5.83
CA GLN A 323 -5.23 7.59 4.42
C GLN A 323 -5.97 8.59 3.53
N MET A 324 -7.28 8.76 3.72
CA MET A 324 -8.07 9.64 2.86
C MET A 324 -7.74 11.12 3.09
N ASP A 325 -7.50 11.54 4.33
CA ASP A 325 -7.07 12.90 4.64
C ASP A 325 -5.68 13.21 4.08
N GLU A 326 -4.74 12.26 4.20
CA GLU A 326 -3.40 12.39 3.63
C GLU A 326 -3.43 12.41 2.09
N MET A 327 -4.25 11.57 1.44
CA MET A 327 -4.42 11.61 -0.02
C MET A 327 -4.94 12.96 -0.52
N ALA A 328 -5.81 13.63 0.24
CA ALA A 328 -6.22 15.00 -0.07
C ALA A 328 -5.03 15.98 -0.04
N ALA A 329 -4.15 15.85 0.95
CA ALA A 329 -2.94 16.67 1.06
C ALA A 329 -1.94 16.38 -0.09
N LEU A 330 -1.78 15.12 -0.50
CA LEU A 330 -0.95 14.74 -1.65
C LEU A 330 -1.48 15.31 -2.97
N LEU A 331 -2.79 15.33 -3.14
CA LEU A 331 -3.43 15.80 -4.38
C LEU A 331 -3.45 17.32 -4.49
N PHE A 332 -3.67 18.04 -3.39
CA PHE A 332 -3.96 19.46 -3.44
C PHE A 332 -2.89 20.37 -2.85
N ASP A 333 -2.09 19.88 -1.89
CA ASP A 333 -1.12 20.74 -1.19
C ASP A 333 0.33 20.47 -1.63
N GLY A 334 0.55 19.53 -2.57
CA GLY A 334 1.90 19.15 -3.02
C GLY A 334 2.72 18.45 -1.92
N LYS A 335 2.09 17.98 -0.85
CA LYS A 335 2.75 17.21 0.21
C LYS A 335 3.42 15.98 -0.39
N GLN A 336 4.58 15.62 0.14
CA GLN A 336 5.23 14.34 -0.20
C GLN A 336 5.03 13.36 0.98
N PRO A 337 4.63 12.12 0.72
CA PRO A 337 4.49 11.13 1.79
C PRO A 337 5.87 10.63 2.24
N VAL A 338 5.95 10.14 3.49
CA VAL A 338 7.17 9.48 4.00
C VAL A 338 7.47 8.20 3.23
N VAL A 339 6.41 7.47 2.88
CA VAL A 339 6.48 6.28 2.00
C VAL A 339 5.61 6.56 0.78
N PRO A 340 6.14 6.46 -0.44
CA PRO A 340 5.38 6.72 -1.66
C PRO A 340 4.13 5.85 -1.78
N VAL A 341 3.08 6.41 -2.38
CA VAL A 341 1.79 5.74 -2.62
C VAL A 341 1.30 5.94 -4.06
N ASP A 342 2.17 6.40 -4.94
CA ASP A 342 1.85 6.59 -6.36
C ASP A 342 1.84 5.27 -7.15
N GLY A 343 1.37 5.36 -8.38
CA GLY A 343 1.25 4.20 -9.25
C GLY A 343 2.61 3.62 -9.67
N GLU A 344 3.65 4.45 -9.84
CA GLU A 344 5.01 4.02 -10.18
C GLU A 344 5.59 3.14 -9.07
N GLU A 345 5.40 3.54 -7.82
CA GLU A 345 5.82 2.75 -6.67
C GLU A 345 5.09 1.40 -6.60
N ALA A 346 3.80 1.41 -6.89
CA ALA A 346 3.00 0.19 -6.91
C ALA A 346 3.37 -0.77 -8.06
N VAL A 347 3.86 -0.28 -9.19
CA VAL A 347 4.40 -1.12 -10.27
C VAL A 347 5.62 -1.92 -9.79
N LYS A 348 6.46 -1.37 -8.92
CA LYS A 348 7.59 -2.13 -8.35
C LYS A 348 7.09 -3.32 -7.51
N ASP A 349 6.07 -3.13 -6.69
CA ASP A 349 5.46 -4.23 -5.93
C ASP A 349 4.91 -5.32 -6.84
N LEU A 350 4.23 -4.93 -7.92
CA LEU A 350 3.70 -5.89 -8.89
C LEU A 350 4.80 -6.64 -9.64
N LYS A 351 5.93 -6.00 -9.97
CA LYS A 351 7.11 -6.68 -10.53
C LYS A 351 7.68 -7.73 -9.56
N ILE A 352 7.69 -7.41 -8.25
CA ILE A 352 8.11 -8.37 -7.22
C ILE A 352 7.12 -9.54 -7.15
N VAL A 353 5.82 -9.27 -7.19
CA VAL A 353 4.77 -10.31 -7.21
C VAL A 353 4.92 -11.22 -8.44
N ASP A 354 5.10 -10.64 -9.64
CA ASP A 354 5.31 -11.41 -10.88
C ASP A 354 6.54 -12.32 -10.74
N ALA A 355 7.64 -11.80 -10.18
CA ALA A 355 8.87 -12.57 -9.96
C ALA A 355 8.71 -13.65 -8.87
N ILE A 356 7.90 -13.43 -7.83
CA ILE A 356 7.54 -14.45 -6.84
C ILE A 356 6.82 -15.62 -7.52
N TYR A 357 5.80 -15.35 -8.34
CA TYR A 357 5.10 -16.39 -9.07
C TYR A 357 6.02 -17.12 -10.09
N GLU A 358 6.95 -16.39 -10.72
CA GLU A 358 7.94 -17.01 -11.59
C GLU A 358 8.89 -17.93 -10.80
N ALA A 359 9.36 -17.49 -9.63
CA ALA A 359 10.20 -18.30 -8.74
C ALA A 359 9.47 -19.57 -8.29
N CYS A 360 8.20 -19.48 -7.89
CA CYS A 360 7.37 -20.65 -7.55
C CYS A 360 7.27 -21.64 -8.71
N ARG A 361 7.04 -21.15 -9.95
CA ARG A 361 6.89 -21.99 -11.13
C ARG A 361 8.19 -22.65 -11.58
N THR A 362 9.32 -21.96 -11.45
CA THR A 362 10.62 -22.40 -11.97
C THR A 362 11.51 -23.07 -10.93
N GLY A 363 11.26 -22.86 -9.65
CA GLY A 363 12.15 -23.25 -8.55
C GLY A 363 13.48 -22.49 -8.53
N LYS A 364 13.60 -21.39 -9.27
CA LYS A 364 14.84 -20.62 -9.42
C LYS A 364 14.79 -19.32 -8.66
N LYS A 365 15.99 -18.82 -8.29
CA LYS A 365 16.18 -17.44 -7.89
C LYS A 365 15.95 -16.53 -9.10
N ILE A 366 15.16 -15.49 -8.94
CA ILE A 366 14.86 -14.49 -9.96
C ILE A 366 15.53 -13.17 -9.57
N ASP A 367 16.33 -12.60 -10.45
CA ASP A 367 16.91 -11.27 -10.25
C ASP A 367 15.88 -10.18 -10.59
N LEU A 368 15.81 -9.14 -9.78
CA LEU A 368 14.83 -8.05 -9.89
C LEU A 368 15.45 -6.81 -10.53
N LYS A 369 14.68 -6.16 -11.41
CA LYS A 369 14.95 -4.84 -11.99
C LYS A 369 13.68 -3.97 -11.78
N LEU A 370 13.66 -3.18 -10.72
CA LEU A 370 12.51 -2.39 -10.30
C LEU A 370 12.54 -0.96 -10.83
#